data_9ac25cdb4e174cfe4f6605210fe35760
#
_entry.id   9ac25cdb4e174cfe4f6605210fe35760
#
_cell.length_a   1.000
_cell.length_b   1.000
_cell.length_c   1.000
_cell.angle_alpha   90.00
_cell.angle_beta   90.00
_cell.angle_gamma   90.00
#
_symmetry.space_group_name_H-M   'P 1'
#
loop_
_entity.id
_entity.type
_entity.pdbx_description
1 polymer ?
#
loop_
_entity_poly.entity_id
_entity_poly.type
_entity_poly.pdbx_seq_one_letter_code
_entity_poly.pdbx_strand_id
1 'polypeptide(L)'
;MKDERQFVGYSKYRSRLVDGHVHTELCPHGSGDRTAMMIEKAIELRIEKVCLTEHAPLPTAFAAEYGGDKKAYDTASLKLNQVDAYLELGRQLQRAYCTHIDISLGFEVDYIPGFESDIQEFLDRYGPLTDDNILSVHFMEGLNNAFYCLDYSPEEFEKGFGPWIEKQYELYYKYYSTVRQAVRADLGEYTPKRIGHFDLIKKYQHHFGFERHLDRRNAQVVSDILHIMRVQGRELDYNMSGFFKPDCREMYPSRFIQGMAAIIGVPFVLGSDAHSVADIEKVWG
;
A
#
# COMPACT_ATOMS: atom_id res chain seq x y z
N MET A 1 27.34 -10.79 -2.45
CA MET A 1 26.12 -10.70 -1.63
C MET A 1 25.23 -11.87 -2.05
N LYS A 2 24.97 -12.82 -1.16
CA LYS A 2 24.09 -13.95 -1.47
C LYS A 2 22.65 -13.45 -1.52
N ASP A 3 21.95 -13.88 -2.54
CA ASP A 3 20.57 -13.55 -2.88
C ASP A 3 19.65 -13.65 -1.65
N GLU A 4 19.30 -12.50 -1.05
CA GLU A 4 18.39 -12.42 0.11
C GLU A 4 16.91 -12.60 -0.29
N ARG A 5 16.65 -12.90 -1.57
CA ARG A 5 15.31 -13.16 -2.13
C ARG A 5 14.77 -14.56 -1.81
N GLN A 6 15.17 -15.19 -0.69
CA GLN A 6 14.52 -16.40 -0.24
C GLN A 6 13.14 -16.07 0.35
N PHE A 7 12.13 -16.27 -0.48
CA PHE A 7 10.73 -16.10 -0.11
C PHE A 7 10.33 -17.07 1.01
N VAL A 8 10.05 -16.52 2.19
CA VAL A 8 9.41 -17.26 3.27
C VAL A 8 7.93 -16.84 3.27
N GLY A 9 7.11 -17.52 2.47
CA GLY A 9 5.68 -17.25 2.46
C GLY A 9 4.91 -18.00 1.37
N TYR A 10 3.67 -18.31 1.64
CA TYR A 10 2.74 -18.89 0.68
C TYR A 10 2.18 -17.78 -0.21
N SER A 11 2.70 -17.62 -1.44
CA SER A 11 2.08 -16.76 -2.43
C SER A 11 0.78 -17.40 -2.95
N LYS A 12 -0.26 -16.59 -3.13
CA LYS A 12 -1.49 -16.95 -3.82
C LYS A 12 -1.22 -17.45 -5.25
N TYR A 13 -0.14 -16.99 -5.87
CA TYR A 13 0.27 -17.27 -7.23
C TYR A 13 1.55 -18.14 -7.28
N ARG A 14 1.53 -19.31 -6.64
CA ARG A 14 2.69 -20.21 -6.51
C ARG A 14 3.43 -20.59 -7.81
N SER A 15 2.80 -20.39 -8.97
CA SER A 15 3.33 -20.75 -10.28
C SER A 15 3.53 -19.58 -11.26
N ARG A 16 3.18 -18.37 -10.86
CA ARG A 16 3.24 -17.18 -11.74
C ARG A 16 4.01 -16.06 -11.07
N LEU A 17 4.85 -15.36 -11.83
CA LEU A 17 5.50 -14.13 -11.37
C LEU A 17 4.51 -12.97 -11.51
N VAL A 18 4.12 -12.40 -10.39
CA VAL A 18 3.09 -11.36 -10.29
C VAL A 18 3.67 -10.12 -9.64
N ASP A 19 3.48 -8.96 -10.27
CA ASP A 19 3.60 -7.67 -9.61
C ASP A 19 2.21 -7.16 -9.26
N GLY A 20 1.86 -7.30 -8.00
CA GLY A 20 0.50 -7.03 -7.51
C GLY A 20 0.23 -5.58 -7.16
N HIS A 21 1.23 -4.67 -7.23
CA HIS A 21 1.08 -3.29 -6.79
C HIS A 21 1.90 -2.37 -7.69
N VAL A 22 1.25 -1.71 -8.64
CA VAL A 22 1.88 -0.81 -9.62
C VAL A 22 0.99 0.40 -9.86
N HIS A 23 1.60 1.60 -9.87
CA HIS A 23 0.92 2.85 -10.19
C HIS A 23 1.03 3.19 -11.66
N THR A 24 0.40 4.27 -12.10
CA THR A 24 0.29 4.64 -13.52
C THR A 24 0.86 6.04 -13.79
N GLU A 25 0.90 6.42 -15.05
CA GLU A 25 1.24 7.79 -15.49
C GLU A 25 0.31 8.87 -14.93
N LEU A 26 -0.84 8.47 -14.35
CA LEU A 26 -1.81 9.38 -13.75
C LEU A 26 -1.52 9.64 -12.27
N CYS A 27 -0.60 8.89 -11.64
CA CYS A 27 -0.20 9.12 -10.26
C CYS A 27 0.37 10.53 -10.07
N PRO A 28 -0.22 11.37 -9.19
CA PRO A 28 0.20 12.77 -9.06
C PRO A 28 1.61 12.98 -8.51
N HIS A 29 2.19 11.95 -7.87
CA HIS A 29 3.56 11.95 -7.36
C HIS A 29 4.47 10.92 -8.04
N GLY A 30 3.97 10.28 -9.12
CA GLY A 30 4.75 9.37 -9.95
C GLY A 30 5.79 10.09 -10.82
N SER A 31 6.60 9.29 -11.53
CA SER A 31 7.63 9.82 -12.44
C SER A 31 7.06 10.50 -13.69
N GLY A 32 5.81 10.19 -14.05
CA GLY A 32 5.22 10.54 -15.34
C GLY A 32 5.59 9.59 -16.48
N ASP A 33 6.31 8.51 -16.20
CA ASP A 33 6.56 7.44 -17.16
C ASP A 33 5.25 6.86 -17.67
N ARG A 34 5.13 6.65 -18.98
CA ARG A 34 3.93 6.06 -19.55
C ARG A 34 3.74 4.64 -19.02
N THR A 35 2.54 4.33 -18.57
CA THR A 35 2.19 3.00 -18.03
C THR A 35 2.49 1.88 -19.04
N ALA A 36 2.31 2.14 -20.34
CA ALA A 36 2.69 1.21 -21.39
C ALA A 36 4.19 0.82 -21.32
N MET A 37 5.09 1.77 -21.05
CA MET A 37 6.53 1.48 -20.89
C MET A 37 6.81 0.63 -19.65
N MET A 38 6.07 0.86 -18.57
CA MET A 38 6.16 0.05 -17.35
C MET A 38 5.70 -1.39 -17.63
N ILE A 39 4.60 -1.57 -18.37
CA ILE A 39 4.13 -2.89 -18.81
C ILE A 39 5.15 -3.59 -19.73
N GLU A 40 5.72 -2.87 -20.68
CA GLU A 40 6.76 -3.41 -21.58
C GLU A 40 7.99 -3.87 -20.78
N LYS A 41 8.42 -3.10 -19.77
CA LYS A 41 9.48 -3.50 -18.85
C LYS A 41 9.09 -4.75 -18.04
N ALA A 42 7.88 -4.85 -17.56
CA ALA A 42 7.39 -6.03 -16.88
C ALA A 42 7.43 -7.29 -17.77
N ILE A 43 7.05 -7.15 -19.05
CA ILE A 43 7.14 -8.23 -20.04
C ILE A 43 8.61 -8.63 -20.28
N GLU A 44 9.51 -7.66 -20.45
CA GLU A 44 10.96 -7.92 -20.60
C GLU A 44 11.51 -8.74 -19.42
N LEU A 45 11.08 -8.43 -18.21
CA LEU A 45 11.46 -9.11 -16.97
C LEU A 45 10.67 -10.40 -16.70
N ARG A 46 9.84 -10.83 -17.67
CA ARG A 46 9.04 -12.06 -17.62
C ARG A 46 8.03 -12.09 -16.48
N ILE A 47 7.55 -10.94 -16.04
CA ILE A 47 6.39 -10.84 -15.16
C ILE A 47 5.17 -11.29 -15.96
N GLU A 48 4.39 -12.20 -15.40
CA GLU A 48 3.25 -12.81 -16.08
C GLU A 48 1.93 -12.09 -15.78
N LYS A 49 1.90 -11.31 -14.69
CA LYS A 49 0.75 -10.52 -14.29
C LYS A 49 1.18 -9.22 -13.61
N VAL A 50 0.52 -8.13 -13.96
CA VAL A 50 0.63 -6.83 -13.30
C VAL A 50 -0.75 -6.40 -12.79
N CYS A 51 -0.82 -5.91 -11.54
CA CYS A 51 -2.02 -5.27 -11.02
C CYS A 51 -1.79 -3.76 -10.99
N LEU A 52 -2.49 -3.02 -11.83
CA LEU A 52 -2.54 -1.56 -11.78
C LEU A 52 -3.47 -1.19 -10.62
N THR A 53 -2.93 -0.52 -9.61
CA THR A 53 -3.62 -0.21 -8.35
C THR A 53 -3.37 1.25 -7.97
N GLU A 54 -3.88 2.15 -8.80
CA GLU A 54 -3.69 3.60 -8.61
C GLU A 54 -4.38 4.10 -7.34
N HIS A 55 -3.81 5.15 -6.73
CA HIS A 55 -4.39 5.77 -5.53
C HIS A 55 -5.81 6.26 -5.77
N ALA A 56 -6.77 5.68 -5.06
CA ALA A 56 -8.17 6.09 -5.10
C ALA A 56 -8.34 7.52 -4.57
N PRO A 57 -9.29 8.31 -5.13
CA PRO A 57 -9.58 9.62 -4.59
C PRO A 57 -9.87 9.61 -3.10
N LEU A 58 -9.27 10.54 -2.37
CA LEU A 58 -9.56 10.76 -0.96
C LEU A 58 -11.00 11.29 -0.78
N PRO A 59 -11.67 10.96 0.34
CA PRO A 59 -12.95 11.54 0.69
C PRO A 59 -12.92 13.07 0.67
N THR A 60 -13.89 13.70 0.04
CA THR A 60 -13.88 15.16 -0.18
C THR A 60 -13.84 15.94 1.15
N ALA A 61 -14.53 15.46 2.17
CA ALA A 61 -14.56 16.11 3.49
C ALA A 61 -13.24 15.94 4.25
N PHE A 62 -12.38 14.99 3.89
CA PHE A 62 -11.11 14.74 4.56
C PHE A 62 -10.15 15.92 4.49
N ALA A 63 -10.27 16.79 3.47
CA ALA A 63 -9.45 17.99 3.36
C ALA A 63 -9.53 18.92 4.59
N ALA A 64 -10.66 18.94 5.29
CA ALA A 64 -10.86 19.75 6.49
C ALA A 64 -10.19 19.16 7.74
N GLU A 65 -9.94 17.85 7.75
CA GLU A 65 -9.33 17.12 8.86
C GLU A 65 -7.81 16.96 8.68
N TYR A 66 -7.26 17.32 7.50
CA TYR A 66 -5.84 17.18 7.20
C TYR A 66 -5.04 18.38 7.75
N GLY A 67 -4.09 18.08 8.64
CA GLY A 67 -3.24 19.09 9.29
C GLY A 67 -1.85 19.26 8.69
N GLY A 68 -1.51 18.44 7.69
CA GLY A 68 -0.20 18.34 7.10
C GLY A 68 0.12 19.40 6.03
N ASP A 69 1.08 19.08 5.18
CA ASP A 69 1.45 19.91 4.04
C ASP A 69 0.40 19.81 2.94
N LYS A 70 -0.09 20.96 2.47
CA LYS A 70 -1.09 20.99 1.39
C LYS A 70 -0.64 20.27 0.14
N LYS A 71 0.65 20.30 -0.21
CA LYS A 71 1.19 19.61 -1.37
C LYS A 71 1.12 18.09 -1.17
N ALA A 72 1.42 17.59 0.04
CA ALA A 72 1.27 16.18 0.36
C ALA A 72 -0.17 15.70 0.11
N TYR A 73 -1.16 16.48 0.56
CA TYR A 73 -2.57 16.20 0.32
C TYR A 73 -2.94 16.28 -1.17
N ASP A 74 -2.53 17.35 -1.86
CA ASP A 74 -2.91 17.61 -3.25
C ASP A 74 -2.36 16.55 -4.22
N THR A 75 -1.23 15.94 -3.88
CA THR A 75 -0.55 14.92 -4.71
C THR A 75 -0.71 13.49 -4.20
N ALA A 76 -1.48 13.26 -3.15
CA ALA A 76 -1.60 11.92 -2.55
C ALA A 76 -2.37 10.93 -3.42
N SER A 77 -3.32 11.40 -4.22
CA SER A 77 -4.26 10.52 -4.92
C SER A 77 -4.81 11.14 -6.21
N LEU A 78 -5.42 10.31 -7.04
CA LEU A 78 -6.26 10.80 -8.15
C LEU A 78 -7.34 11.77 -7.65
N LYS A 79 -7.75 12.66 -8.51
CA LYS A 79 -8.99 13.42 -8.29
C LYS A 79 -10.18 12.63 -8.84
N LEU A 80 -11.36 12.81 -8.26
CA LEU A 80 -12.55 12.05 -8.62
C LEU A 80 -12.87 12.14 -10.13
N ASN A 81 -12.61 13.30 -10.76
CA ASN A 81 -12.80 13.49 -12.20
C ASN A 81 -11.73 12.81 -13.09
N GLN A 82 -10.72 12.19 -12.51
CA GLN A 82 -9.69 11.42 -13.24
C GLN A 82 -9.96 9.91 -13.23
N VAL A 83 -10.90 9.44 -12.39
CA VAL A 83 -11.18 8.01 -12.21
C VAL A 83 -11.60 7.35 -13.52
N ASP A 84 -12.49 7.97 -14.28
CA ASP A 84 -12.96 7.40 -15.56
C ASP A 84 -11.83 7.32 -16.59
N ALA A 85 -10.92 8.32 -16.61
CA ALA A 85 -9.74 8.30 -17.47
C ALA A 85 -8.77 7.19 -17.09
N TYR A 86 -8.58 6.94 -15.77
CA TYR A 86 -7.76 5.85 -15.26
C TYR A 86 -8.33 4.48 -15.65
N LEU A 87 -9.62 4.27 -15.45
CA LEU A 87 -10.29 3.01 -15.81
C LEU A 87 -10.21 2.75 -17.31
N GLU A 88 -10.38 3.78 -18.15
CA GLU A 88 -10.25 3.62 -19.61
C GLU A 88 -8.80 3.33 -20.01
N LEU A 89 -7.80 4.01 -19.42
CA LEU A 89 -6.38 3.69 -19.61
C LEU A 89 -6.10 2.21 -19.30
N GLY A 90 -6.54 1.74 -18.14
CA GLY A 90 -6.34 0.34 -17.73
C GLY A 90 -6.97 -0.65 -18.72
N ARG A 91 -8.21 -0.39 -19.15
CA ARG A 91 -8.89 -1.23 -20.16
C ARG A 91 -8.22 -1.20 -21.52
N GLN A 92 -7.65 -0.08 -21.94
CA GLN A 92 -6.86 0.02 -23.17
C GLN A 92 -5.61 -0.83 -23.08
N LEU A 93 -4.89 -0.77 -21.94
CA LEU A 93 -3.70 -1.58 -21.70
C LEU A 93 -4.04 -3.08 -21.64
N GLN A 94 -5.11 -3.46 -20.95
CA GLN A 94 -5.61 -4.85 -20.95
C GLN A 94 -5.83 -5.38 -22.36
N ARG A 95 -6.52 -4.60 -23.22
CA ARG A 95 -6.74 -4.99 -24.63
C ARG A 95 -5.45 -5.05 -25.45
N ALA A 96 -4.58 -4.06 -25.29
CA ALA A 96 -3.35 -3.95 -26.09
C ALA A 96 -2.33 -5.07 -25.77
N TYR A 97 -2.27 -5.51 -24.52
CA TYR A 97 -1.26 -6.47 -24.05
C TYR A 97 -1.82 -7.87 -23.72
N CYS A 98 -3.08 -8.15 -24.02
CA CYS A 98 -3.81 -9.39 -23.64
C CYS A 98 -3.11 -10.70 -24.03
N THR A 99 -2.24 -10.71 -25.06
CA THR A 99 -1.49 -11.90 -25.50
C THR A 99 -0.08 -11.99 -24.89
N HIS A 100 0.36 -10.97 -24.15
CA HIS A 100 1.72 -10.87 -23.63
C HIS A 100 1.79 -10.94 -22.11
N ILE A 101 0.85 -10.31 -21.41
CA ILE A 101 0.82 -10.23 -19.96
C ILE A 101 -0.63 -10.10 -19.47
N ASP A 102 -0.92 -10.68 -18.33
CA ASP A 102 -2.20 -10.49 -17.64
C ASP A 102 -2.18 -9.17 -16.86
N ILE A 103 -3.15 -8.29 -17.09
CA ILE A 103 -3.27 -7.01 -16.40
C ILE A 103 -4.58 -6.99 -15.62
N SER A 104 -4.49 -6.89 -14.30
CA SER A 104 -5.63 -6.57 -13.43
C SER A 104 -5.70 -5.08 -13.19
N LEU A 105 -6.92 -4.57 -13.04
CA LEU A 105 -7.21 -3.17 -12.78
C LEU A 105 -7.86 -3.04 -11.41
N GLY A 106 -7.38 -2.12 -10.59
CA GLY A 106 -7.89 -1.87 -9.26
C GLY A 106 -7.48 -0.50 -8.72
N PHE A 107 -7.68 -0.32 -7.44
CA PHE A 107 -7.28 0.87 -6.72
C PHE A 107 -6.52 0.51 -5.46
N GLU A 108 -5.56 1.34 -5.08
CA GLU A 108 -5.10 1.45 -3.72
C GLU A 108 -5.97 2.47 -2.99
N VAL A 109 -6.80 1.96 -2.07
CA VAL A 109 -7.81 2.74 -1.34
C VAL A 109 -7.27 3.06 0.04
N ASP A 110 -7.29 4.33 0.40
CA ASP A 110 -6.93 4.76 1.75
C ASP A 110 -8.03 4.44 2.75
N TYR A 111 -7.67 3.74 3.84
CA TYR A 111 -8.51 3.69 5.01
C TYR A 111 -8.24 4.90 5.91
N ILE A 112 -9.27 5.67 6.16
CA ILE A 112 -9.23 6.83 7.02
C ILE A 112 -10.34 6.69 8.07
N PRO A 113 -9.99 6.57 9.37
CA PRO A 113 -11.00 6.46 10.43
C PRO A 113 -12.00 7.62 10.40
N GLY A 114 -13.29 7.29 10.46
CA GLY A 114 -14.38 8.27 10.41
C GLY A 114 -14.91 8.57 9.01
N PHE A 115 -14.27 8.03 7.96
CA PHE A 115 -14.68 8.20 6.56
C PHE A 115 -15.12 6.87 5.90
N GLU A 116 -15.46 5.87 6.70
CA GLU A 116 -15.84 4.54 6.20
C GLU A 116 -17.01 4.59 5.21
N SER A 117 -17.98 5.47 5.44
CA SER A 117 -19.13 5.63 4.52
C SER A 117 -18.74 6.20 3.17
N ASP A 118 -17.83 7.18 3.13
CA ASP A 118 -17.35 7.77 1.88
C ASP A 118 -16.50 6.75 1.10
N ILE A 119 -15.67 5.98 1.80
CA ILE A 119 -14.85 4.91 1.23
C ILE A 119 -15.76 3.83 0.65
N GLN A 120 -16.79 3.43 1.38
CA GLN A 120 -17.77 2.45 0.91
C GLN A 120 -18.51 2.97 -0.34
N GLU A 121 -18.96 4.22 -0.36
CA GLU A 121 -19.62 4.82 -1.53
C GLU A 121 -18.72 4.77 -2.78
N PHE A 122 -17.42 5.06 -2.61
CA PHE A 122 -16.45 4.92 -3.69
C PHE A 122 -16.32 3.46 -4.16
N LEU A 123 -16.21 2.52 -3.24
CA LEU A 123 -16.09 1.10 -3.53
C LEU A 123 -17.35 0.53 -4.18
N ASP A 124 -18.53 0.90 -3.70
CA ASP A 124 -19.81 0.45 -4.29
C ASP A 124 -19.97 0.94 -5.73
N ARG A 125 -19.46 2.15 -6.03
CA ARG A 125 -19.51 2.73 -7.36
C ARG A 125 -18.50 2.14 -8.34
N TYR A 126 -17.24 1.97 -7.90
CA TYR A 126 -16.13 1.64 -8.79
C TYR A 126 -15.62 0.20 -8.61
N GLY A 127 -15.89 -0.45 -7.49
CA GLY A 127 -15.51 -1.84 -7.22
C GLY A 127 -16.02 -2.83 -8.27
N PRO A 128 -17.26 -2.71 -8.79
CA PRO A 128 -17.75 -3.56 -9.90
C PRO A 128 -16.92 -3.45 -11.18
N LEU A 129 -16.10 -2.40 -11.30
CA LEU A 129 -15.30 -2.11 -12.50
C LEU A 129 -13.83 -2.52 -12.33
N THR A 130 -13.48 -3.12 -11.20
CA THR A 130 -12.11 -3.49 -10.81
C THR A 130 -11.97 -4.99 -10.55
N ASP A 131 -10.73 -5.48 -10.68
CA ASP A 131 -10.40 -6.90 -10.53
C ASP A 131 -9.77 -7.19 -9.15
N ASP A 132 -8.95 -6.26 -8.63
CA ASP A 132 -8.14 -6.48 -7.43
C ASP A 132 -7.74 -5.15 -6.77
N ASN A 133 -8.27 -4.86 -5.58
CA ASN A 133 -8.03 -3.62 -4.86
C ASN A 133 -7.15 -3.86 -3.62
N ILE A 134 -6.45 -2.81 -3.19
CA ILE A 134 -5.63 -2.75 -1.97
C ILE A 134 -6.27 -1.77 -0.98
N LEU A 135 -6.25 -2.09 0.31
CA LEU A 135 -6.63 -1.19 1.39
C LEU A 135 -5.37 -0.79 2.17
N SER A 136 -5.02 0.48 2.16
CA SER A 136 -3.79 1.01 2.73
C SER A 136 -4.05 2.05 3.81
N VAL A 137 -3.05 2.32 4.64
CA VAL A 137 -3.09 3.35 5.67
C VAL A 137 -1.91 4.30 5.42
N HIS A 138 -2.14 5.36 4.65
CA HIS A 138 -1.17 6.44 4.43
C HIS A 138 -1.38 7.62 5.38
N PHE A 139 -2.57 7.75 5.96
CA PHE A 139 -2.93 8.84 6.85
C PHE A 139 -3.28 8.33 8.24
N MET A 140 -2.77 9.02 9.24
CA MET A 140 -3.07 8.71 10.65
C MET A 140 -3.31 10.01 11.41
N GLU A 141 -4.22 9.95 12.37
CA GLU A 141 -4.44 11.06 13.31
C GLU A 141 -3.17 11.31 14.12
N GLY A 142 -2.72 12.54 14.16
CA GLY A 142 -1.50 12.98 14.85
C GLY A 142 -1.75 14.15 15.80
N LEU A 143 -0.90 15.16 15.70
CA LEU A 143 -0.96 16.35 16.53
C LEU A 143 -2.30 17.10 16.37
N ASN A 144 -2.86 17.59 17.47
CA ASN A 144 -4.13 18.33 17.52
C ASN A 144 -5.34 17.58 16.95
N ASN A 145 -5.31 16.24 16.96
CA ASN A 145 -6.33 15.37 16.39
C ASN A 145 -6.57 15.58 14.89
N ALA A 146 -5.61 16.15 14.18
CA ALA A 146 -5.64 16.26 12.73
C ALA A 146 -4.92 15.07 12.09
N PHE A 147 -5.23 14.79 10.83
CA PHE A 147 -4.56 13.73 10.08
C PHE A 147 -3.30 14.24 9.38
N TYR A 148 -2.29 13.38 9.28
CA TYR A 148 -1.02 13.64 8.59
C TYR A 148 -0.63 12.44 7.74
N CYS A 149 0.07 12.73 6.62
CA CYS A 149 0.61 11.69 5.76
C CYS A 149 1.85 11.05 6.41
N LEU A 150 1.87 9.72 6.45
CA LEU A 150 2.95 8.94 7.08
C LEU A 150 4.21 8.87 6.23
N ASP A 151 4.08 9.09 4.93
CA ASP A 151 5.10 8.66 3.98
C ASP A 151 5.47 9.70 2.92
N TYR A 152 5.01 10.94 3.07
CA TYR A 152 5.35 12.04 2.16
C TYR A 152 6.80 12.49 2.34
N SER A 153 7.17 12.92 3.55
CA SER A 153 8.54 13.32 3.90
C SER A 153 8.80 13.16 5.41
N PRO A 154 10.10 13.10 5.83
CA PRO A 154 10.43 13.12 7.26
C PRO A 154 9.89 14.34 8.00
N GLU A 155 9.89 15.52 7.36
CA GLU A 155 9.38 16.77 7.95
C GLU A 155 7.86 16.72 8.16
N GLU A 156 7.12 16.16 7.20
CA GLU A 156 5.68 15.94 7.35
C GLU A 156 5.39 14.96 8.48
N PHE A 157 6.16 13.87 8.53
CA PHE A 157 6.07 12.88 9.60
C PHE A 157 6.35 13.50 10.97
N GLU A 158 7.42 14.29 11.10
CA GLU A 158 7.77 14.99 12.35
C GLU A 158 6.70 16.01 12.75
N LYS A 159 6.16 16.75 11.78
CA LYS A 159 5.06 17.70 12.02
C LYS A 159 3.84 17.03 12.64
N GLY A 160 3.45 15.87 12.12
CA GLY A 160 2.26 15.12 12.58
C GLY A 160 2.50 14.31 13.85
N PHE A 161 3.70 13.74 14.00
CA PHE A 161 3.97 12.71 14.98
C PHE A 161 5.15 13.01 15.91
N GLY A 162 5.72 14.21 15.85
CA GLY A 162 6.87 14.65 16.65
C GLY A 162 6.80 14.28 18.13
N PRO A 163 5.68 14.50 18.87
CA PRO A 163 5.56 14.12 20.27
C PRO A 163 5.73 12.62 20.58
N TRP A 164 5.62 11.76 19.57
CA TRP A 164 5.75 10.29 19.72
C TRP A 164 7.07 9.74 19.15
N ILE A 165 7.91 10.54 18.50
CA ILE A 165 9.18 10.05 17.91
C ILE A 165 10.06 9.39 18.97
N GLU A 166 10.27 10.03 20.12
CA GLU A 166 11.01 9.44 21.25
C GLU A 166 10.26 8.29 21.94
N LYS A 167 8.99 8.09 21.60
CA LYS A 167 8.10 7.04 22.14
C LYS A 167 7.66 6.11 21.02
N GLN A 168 8.59 5.64 20.20
CA GLN A 168 8.29 4.90 18.97
C GLN A 168 7.28 3.76 19.16
N TYR A 169 7.31 3.06 20.29
CA TYR A 169 6.38 1.94 20.53
C TYR A 169 4.94 2.40 20.77
N GLU A 170 4.73 3.61 21.29
CA GLU A 170 3.40 4.24 21.35
C GLU A 170 2.93 4.67 19.95
N LEU A 171 3.84 5.22 19.15
CA LEU A 171 3.58 5.56 17.76
C LEU A 171 3.20 4.32 16.93
N TYR A 172 3.97 3.25 17.06
CA TYR A 172 3.69 1.97 16.40
C TYR A 172 2.35 1.39 16.85
N TYR A 173 2.04 1.47 18.15
CA TYR A 173 0.76 1.02 18.66
C TYR A 173 -0.42 1.81 18.06
N LYS A 174 -0.27 3.14 17.92
CA LYS A 174 -1.27 4.00 17.28
C LYS A 174 -1.47 3.56 15.82
N TYR A 175 -0.38 3.38 15.07
CA TYR A 175 -0.43 2.93 13.69
C TYR A 175 -1.09 1.55 13.53
N TYR A 176 -0.61 0.54 14.24
CA TYR A 176 -1.22 -0.81 14.14
C TYR A 176 -2.66 -0.84 14.66
N SER A 177 -3.04 0.07 15.55
CA SER A 177 -4.45 0.22 15.94
C SER A 177 -5.30 0.74 14.78
N THR A 178 -4.76 1.65 13.97
CA THR A 178 -5.42 2.13 12.73
C THR A 178 -5.50 1.01 11.68
N VAL A 179 -4.42 0.26 11.46
CA VAL A 179 -4.43 -0.92 10.57
C VAL A 179 -5.48 -1.95 11.05
N ARG A 180 -5.60 -2.17 12.36
CA ARG A 180 -6.63 -3.06 12.93
C ARG A 180 -8.05 -2.57 12.64
N GLN A 181 -8.28 -1.25 12.69
CA GLN A 181 -9.55 -0.66 12.30
C GLN A 181 -9.82 -0.89 10.81
N ALA A 182 -8.85 -0.64 9.92
CA ALA A 182 -8.94 -0.90 8.50
C ALA A 182 -9.31 -2.38 8.19
N VAL A 183 -8.64 -3.31 8.86
CA VAL A 183 -8.91 -4.75 8.67
C VAL A 183 -10.31 -5.14 9.17
N ARG A 184 -10.84 -4.47 10.19
CA ARG A 184 -12.17 -4.74 10.76
C ARG A 184 -13.31 -3.97 10.11
N ALA A 185 -12.98 -2.92 9.35
CA ALA A 185 -13.99 -2.09 8.71
C ALA A 185 -14.84 -2.92 7.75
N ASP A 186 -16.14 -2.74 7.84
CA ASP A 186 -17.09 -3.18 6.85
C ASP A 186 -17.25 -2.05 5.83
N LEU A 187 -16.68 -2.23 4.65
CA LEU A 187 -16.72 -1.28 3.55
C LEU A 187 -17.60 -1.79 2.40
N GLY A 188 -18.54 -2.70 2.70
CA GLY A 188 -19.46 -3.27 1.74
C GLY A 188 -18.90 -4.44 0.94
N GLU A 189 -19.60 -4.80 -0.13
CA GLU A 189 -19.32 -5.98 -0.98
C GLU A 189 -17.92 -5.92 -1.61
N TYR A 190 -17.45 -4.71 -1.96
CA TYR A 190 -16.18 -4.49 -2.67
C TYR A 190 -15.03 -4.15 -1.72
N THR A 191 -15.16 -4.45 -0.44
CA THR A 191 -14.06 -4.29 0.55
C THR A 191 -12.79 -4.95 0.04
N PRO A 192 -11.66 -4.21 -0.14
CA PRO A 192 -10.41 -4.79 -0.62
C PRO A 192 -9.92 -5.93 0.27
N LYS A 193 -9.51 -7.04 -0.32
CA LYS A 193 -8.98 -8.19 0.43
C LYS A 193 -7.53 -8.03 0.83
N ARG A 194 -6.75 -7.30 0.05
CA ARG A 194 -5.33 -7.10 0.27
C ARG A 194 -5.08 -5.87 1.11
N ILE A 195 -4.22 -6.01 2.13
CA ILE A 195 -3.77 -4.90 2.98
C ILE A 195 -2.40 -4.45 2.47
N GLY A 196 -2.31 -3.18 2.08
CA GLY A 196 -1.11 -2.55 1.53
C GLY A 196 -0.02 -2.38 2.59
N HIS A 197 1.26 -2.41 2.16
CA HIS A 197 2.48 -2.11 2.95
C HIS A 197 2.26 -2.03 4.47
N PHE A 198 1.90 -3.15 5.06
CA PHE A 198 1.31 -3.35 6.40
C PHE A 198 1.99 -2.59 7.55
N ASP A 199 3.28 -2.29 7.46
CA ASP A 199 4.06 -1.56 8.45
C ASP A 199 4.76 -0.32 7.88
N LEU A 200 4.04 0.45 7.04
CA LEU A 200 4.50 1.70 6.42
C LEU A 200 5.05 2.72 7.45
N ILE A 201 4.59 2.66 8.69
CA ILE A 201 5.11 3.47 9.81
C ILE A 201 6.64 3.41 9.94
N LYS A 202 7.28 2.38 9.39
CA LYS A 202 8.73 2.17 9.40
C LYS A 202 9.46 2.90 8.25
N LYS A 203 8.76 3.62 7.37
CA LYS A 203 9.35 4.27 6.20
C LYS A 203 10.57 5.14 6.53
N TYR A 204 10.52 5.85 7.67
CA TYR A 204 11.58 6.73 8.13
C TYR A 204 12.34 6.20 9.37
N GLN A 205 12.36 4.85 9.56
CA GLN A 205 12.96 4.26 10.75
C GLN A 205 14.45 4.59 10.91
N HIS A 206 15.21 4.71 9.82
CA HIS A 206 16.63 5.10 9.90
C HIS A 206 16.80 6.59 10.13
N HIS A 207 15.94 7.43 9.55
CA HIS A 207 15.98 8.88 9.75
C HIS A 207 15.79 9.24 11.23
N PHE A 208 14.81 8.63 11.88
CA PHE A 208 14.49 8.90 13.28
C PHE A 208 15.20 7.97 14.27
N GLY A 209 16.03 7.05 13.81
CA GLY A 209 16.76 6.11 14.67
C GLY A 209 15.86 5.10 15.38
N PHE A 210 14.74 4.72 14.78
CA PHE A 210 13.80 3.76 15.36
C PHE A 210 14.41 2.36 15.42
N GLU A 211 14.09 1.64 16.51
CA GLU A 211 14.41 0.23 16.65
C GLU A 211 13.58 -0.59 15.65
N ARG A 212 14.21 -1.56 14.99
CA ARG A 212 13.57 -2.39 13.98
C ARG A 212 12.58 -3.41 14.54
N HIS A 213 12.79 -3.83 15.80
CA HIS A 213 11.94 -4.82 16.46
C HIS A 213 10.66 -4.17 17.03
N LEU A 214 9.63 -4.97 17.14
CA LEU A 214 8.41 -4.61 17.86
C LEU A 214 8.58 -4.99 19.33
N ASP A 215 8.04 -4.14 20.23
CA ASP A 215 7.89 -4.56 21.62
C ASP A 215 6.76 -5.60 21.74
N ARG A 216 6.61 -6.17 22.94
CA ARG A 216 5.62 -7.22 23.20
C ARG A 216 4.19 -6.78 22.89
N ARG A 217 3.84 -5.51 23.22
CA ARG A 217 2.49 -4.96 22.99
C ARG A 217 2.18 -4.87 21.51
N ASN A 218 3.08 -4.32 20.73
CA ASN A 218 2.92 -4.17 19.27
C ASN A 218 2.93 -5.54 18.57
N ALA A 219 3.82 -6.45 18.98
CA ALA A 219 3.82 -7.81 18.45
C ALA A 219 2.48 -8.54 18.70
N GLN A 220 1.86 -8.33 19.86
CA GLN A 220 0.53 -8.90 20.14
C GLN A 220 -0.54 -8.30 19.25
N VAL A 221 -0.58 -6.96 19.09
CA VAL A 221 -1.55 -6.29 18.20
C VAL A 221 -1.41 -6.76 16.76
N VAL A 222 -0.17 -6.87 16.25
CA VAL A 222 0.11 -7.41 14.91
C VAL A 222 -0.38 -8.85 14.79
N SER A 223 -0.11 -9.70 15.78
CA SER A 223 -0.63 -11.09 15.82
C SER A 223 -2.15 -11.13 15.75
N ASP A 224 -2.83 -10.30 16.53
CA ASP A 224 -4.29 -10.22 16.53
C ASP A 224 -4.84 -9.80 15.16
N ILE A 225 -4.20 -8.81 14.52
CA ILE A 225 -4.57 -8.36 13.17
C ILE A 225 -4.43 -9.51 12.17
N LEU A 226 -3.29 -10.19 12.17
CA LEU A 226 -3.03 -11.31 11.25
C LEU A 226 -4.03 -12.46 11.44
N HIS A 227 -4.44 -12.77 12.67
CA HIS A 227 -5.49 -13.76 12.93
C HIS A 227 -6.84 -13.33 12.37
N ILE A 228 -7.22 -12.04 12.51
CA ILE A 228 -8.43 -11.49 11.90
C ILE A 228 -8.36 -11.63 10.37
N MET A 229 -7.24 -11.21 9.77
CA MET A 229 -7.01 -11.32 8.33
C MET A 229 -7.16 -12.76 7.84
N ARG A 230 -6.57 -13.72 8.57
CA ARG A 230 -6.68 -15.15 8.24
C ARG A 230 -8.12 -15.65 8.25
N VAL A 231 -8.91 -15.25 9.26
CA VAL A 231 -10.33 -15.62 9.37
C VAL A 231 -11.17 -14.99 8.25
N GLN A 232 -10.88 -13.74 7.90
CA GLN A 232 -11.58 -13.02 6.84
C GLN A 232 -11.11 -13.41 5.42
N GLY A 233 -10.07 -14.25 5.28
CA GLY A 233 -9.49 -14.58 3.98
C GLY A 233 -8.79 -13.40 3.30
N ARG A 234 -8.28 -12.45 4.08
CA ARG A 234 -7.50 -11.31 3.58
C ARG A 234 -6.07 -11.72 3.26
N GLU A 235 -5.40 -10.87 2.49
CA GLU A 235 -4.04 -11.05 1.97
C GLU A 235 -3.17 -9.86 2.37
N LEU A 236 -1.86 -10.08 2.47
CA LEU A 236 -0.86 -9.03 2.64
C LEU A 236 -0.24 -8.65 1.30
N ASP A 237 -0.08 -7.37 1.07
CA ASP A 237 0.82 -6.84 0.07
C ASP A 237 2.27 -7.07 0.55
N TYR A 238 3.01 -7.95 -0.15
CA TYR A 238 4.44 -8.12 0.06
C TYR A 238 5.14 -7.05 -0.76
N ASN A 239 5.21 -5.86 -0.20
CA ASN A 239 5.67 -4.66 -0.86
C ASN A 239 7.20 -4.53 -0.75
N MET A 240 7.87 -4.54 -1.89
CA MET A 240 9.33 -4.51 -1.94
C MET A 240 9.92 -3.10 -1.97
N SER A 241 9.08 -2.06 -2.15
CA SER A 241 9.56 -0.67 -2.31
C SER A 241 10.40 -0.19 -1.13
N GLY A 242 9.99 -0.52 0.09
CA GLY A 242 10.67 -0.09 1.32
C GLY A 242 12.14 -0.53 1.40
N PHE A 243 12.50 -1.67 0.82
CA PHE A 243 13.88 -2.15 0.79
C PHE A 243 14.82 -1.17 0.08
N PHE A 244 14.32 -0.50 -0.95
CA PHE A 244 15.07 0.44 -1.77
C PHE A 244 14.98 1.90 -1.29
N LYS A 245 14.14 2.19 -0.28
CA LYS A 245 14.05 3.53 0.31
C LYS A 245 15.19 3.72 1.32
N PRO A 246 15.96 4.83 1.24
CA PRO A 246 17.18 5.01 2.07
C PRO A 246 16.90 5.03 3.57
N ASP A 247 15.72 5.51 3.98
CA ASP A 247 15.34 5.64 5.37
C ASP A 247 14.53 4.46 5.91
N CYS A 248 14.10 3.52 5.04
CA CYS A 248 13.41 2.28 5.44
C CYS A 248 14.35 1.08 5.44
N ARG A 249 14.91 0.70 4.30
CA ARG A 249 15.82 -0.45 4.06
C ARG A 249 15.23 -1.78 4.52
N GLU A 250 13.93 -1.91 4.50
CA GLU A 250 13.20 -3.12 4.86
C GLU A 250 11.94 -3.23 3.99
N MET A 251 11.52 -4.44 3.64
CA MET A 251 10.28 -4.65 2.90
C MET A 251 9.07 -4.45 3.83
N TYR A 252 7.92 -4.19 3.24
CA TYR A 252 6.65 -4.18 3.95
C TYR A 252 5.86 -5.47 3.63
N PRO A 253 5.41 -6.21 4.62
CA PRO A 253 5.78 -6.06 6.03
C PRO A 253 7.24 -6.51 6.29
N SER A 254 7.78 -6.06 7.42
CA SER A 254 9.11 -6.47 7.90
C SER A 254 9.23 -7.98 8.09
N ARG A 255 10.46 -8.51 8.05
CA ARG A 255 10.74 -9.96 8.17
C ARG A 255 10.09 -10.62 9.38
N PHE A 256 10.03 -9.90 10.51
CA PHE A 256 9.38 -10.41 11.72
C PHE A 256 7.88 -10.66 11.48
N ILE A 257 7.19 -9.69 10.88
CA ILE A 257 5.75 -9.78 10.57
C ILE A 257 5.50 -10.83 9.48
N GLN A 258 6.38 -10.91 8.46
CA GLN A 258 6.32 -11.97 7.44
C GLN A 258 6.35 -13.37 8.07
N GLY A 259 7.27 -13.59 9.03
CA GLY A 259 7.36 -14.85 9.75
C GLY A 259 6.09 -15.18 10.53
N MET A 260 5.51 -14.19 11.22
CA MET A 260 4.23 -14.35 11.93
C MET A 260 3.08 -14.67 10.95
N ALA A 261 2.97 -13.92 9.84
CA ALA A 261 1.94 -14.13 8.84
C ALA A 261 2.03 -15.52 8.19
N ALA A 262 3.24 -15.99 7.89
CA ALA A 262 3.47 -17.33 7.36
C ALA A 262 3.03 -18.43 8.35
N ILE A 263 3.34 -18.28 9.64
CA ILE A 263 2.92 -19.23 10.69
C ILE A 263 1.38 -19.23 10.83
N ILE A 264 0.75 -18.07 10.81
CA ILE A 264 -0.71 -17.92 10.95
C ILE A 264 -1.43 -18.37 9.66
N GLY A 265 -0.74 -18.34 8.51
CA GLY A 265 -1.29 -18.74 7.22
C GLY A 265 -2.02 -17.62 6.48
N VAL A 266 -1.57 -16.36 6.65
CA VAL A 266 -2.02 -15.22 5.84
C VAL A 266 -1.23 -15.23 4.53
N PRO A 267 -1.90 -15.26 3.35
CA PRO A 267 -1.21 -15.28 2.07
C PRO A 267 -0.63 -13.91 1.73
N PHE A 268 0.41 -13.94 0.87
CA PHE A 268 1.05 -12.74 0.33
C PHE A 268 0.82 -12.60 -1.17
N VAL A 269 0.74 -11.36 -1.63
CA VAL A 269 0.85 -10.97 -3.03
C VAL A 269 2.05 -10.06 -3.16
N LEU A 270 2.99 -10.41 -4.04
CA LEU A 270 4.18 -9.60 -4.29
C LEU A 270 3.80 -8.30 -5.00
N GLY A 271 4.39 -7.19 -4.60
CA GLY A 271 4.19 -5.88 -5.19
C GLY A 271 5.46 -5.04 -5.21
N SER A 272 5.73 -4.37 -6.31
CA SER A 272 6.85 -3.43 -6.41
C SER A 272 6.51 -2.05 -5.83
N ASP A 273 5.24 -1.69 -5.85
CA ASP A 273 4.78 -0.32 -5.56
C ASP A 273 5.50 0.70 -6.48
N ALA A 274 5.62 0.27 -7.75
CA ALA A 274 6.39 1.01 -8.74
C ALA A 274 5.63 2.22 -9.25
N HIS A 275 6.32 3.37 -9.27
CA HIS A 275 5.85 4.65 -9.82
C HIS A 275 6.65 5.07 -11.05
N SER A 276 7.55 4.20 -11.52
CA SER A 276 8.40 4.41 -12.68
C SER A 276 8.86 3.09 -13.30
N VAL A 277 9.34 3.15 -14.55
CA VAL A 277 10.03 2.03 -15.21
C VAL A 277 11.24 1.59 -14.39
N ALA A 278 11.98 2.54 -13.83
CA ALA A 278 13.17 2.26 -13.02
C ALA A 278 12.83 1.53 -11.71
N ASP A 279 11.66 1.76 -11.12
CA ASP A 279 11.25 1.03 -9.91
C ASP A 279 10.93 -0.43 -10.22
N ILE A 280 10.27 -0.72 -11.35
CA ILE A 280 10.06 -2.10 -11.80
C ILE A 280 11.40 -2.80 -12.02
N GLU A 281 12.33 -2.16 -12.74
CA GLU A 281 13.65 -2.72 -12.98
C GLU A 281 14.44 -2.95 -11.70
N LYS A 282 14.37 -2.02 -10.75
CA LYS A 282 15.06 -2.11 -9.45
C LYS A 282 14.57 -3.30 -8.62
N VAL A 283 13.26 -3.59 -8.68
CA VAL A 283 12.64 -4.66 -7.88
C VAL A 283 12.79 -6.01 -8.55
N TRP A 284 12.62 -6.09 -9.87
CA TRP A 284 12.49 -7.35 -10.59
C TRP A 284 13.68 -7.71 -11.49
N GLY A 285 14.58 -6.74 -11.76
CA GLY A 285 15.76 -6.88 -12.63
C GLY A 285 17.00 -7.53 -12.01
#